data_8db5215508a7bd87c94e82a72b9d5de7
#
_entry.id   8db5215508a7bd87c94e82a72b9d5de7
#
_cell.length_a   1.000
_cell.length_b   1.000
_cell.length_c   1.000
_cell.angle_alpha   90.00
_cell.angle_beta   90.00
_cell.angle_gamma   90.00
#
_symmetry.space_group_name_H-M   'P 1'
#
loop_
_entity.id
_entity.type
_entity.pdbx_description
1 polymer ?
#
loop_
_entity_poly.entity_id
_entity_poly.type
_entity_poly.pdbx_seq_one_letter_code
_entity_poly.pdbx_strand_id
1 'polypeptide(L)'
;MKKTTMTQNCCETGFLERPRYFARQLLTPAEMTLEQTYFRDKFRRHCRLMHGWGVVCGAVVCIVQRTDGGGPEPWKVRVSPGYILGPYGDEIVIDKQRIIDLRTPGTTGCAGENPVEEIDPWCSQVWVERKGGTVYVAVKYKEITCRPVRVQPNGCGCDDTQCEYSRIRDGYEFGVLDECPEKDAPPSINNLTTGGNPVCLDCPENPWVALAAVTVDADGSITAIDNCNCRRIVLSAAPYWRACENGTIPINNVQPVEVKQGDKDVSFEIQSARIHPKAEINLGAGINIKARTATSTAFSITFDVAEAAPLGMHTLTVVNPDDIVGIRREAVKVLPKVPAPPGPKPAAPHLETGTPAIQPSKRRVRKRGEKENP
;
A
#
# COMPACT_ATOMS: atom_id res chain seq x y z
N MET A 1 -24.67 -9.35 -35.80
CA MET A 1 -24.63 -7.90 -35.51
C MET A 1 -23.25 -7.52 -35.05
N LYS A 2 -22.55 -6.61 -35.76
CA LYS A 2 -21.20 -6.19 -35.39
C LYS A 2 -21.27 -5.48 -34.04
N LYS A 3 -20.60 -5.97 -32.97
CA LYS A 3 -20.34 -5.21 -31.77
C LYS A 3 -19.52 -3.98 -32.16
N THR A 4 -20.17 -2.84 -32.26
CA THR A 4 -19.49 -1.55 -32.35
C THR A 4 -18.94 -1.31 -30.97
N THR A 5 -17.65 -1.62 -30.77
CA THR A 5 -16.90 -1.13 -29.62
C THR A 5 -16.94 0.39 -29.74
N MET A 6 -17.79 1.03 -28.94
CA MET A 6 -17.75 2.48 -28.78
C MET A 6 -16.44 2.81 -28.08
N THR A 7 -15.38 3.03 -28.85
CA THR A 7 -14.32 3.93 -28.43
C THR A 7 -14.96 5.30 -28.40
N GLN A 8 -15.54 5.61 -27.26
CA GLN A 8 -16.09 6.92 -27.00
C GLN A 8 -14.94 7.92 -27.13
N ASN A 9 -15.01 8.79 -28.14
CA ASN A 9 -14.17 9.98 -28.23
C ASN A 9 -14.56 10.93 -27.10
N CYS A 10 -14.18 10.57 -25.87
CA CYS A 10 -14.56 11.28 -24.64
C CYS A 10 -13.98 12.70 -24.60
N CYS A 11 -13.18 13.10 -25.58
CA CYS A 11 -12.48 14.37 -25.63
C CYS A 11 -12.90 15.27 -26.78
N GLU A 12 -13.98 14.97 -27.47
CA GLU A 12 -14.48 15.86 -28.52
C GLU A 12 -14.82 17.25 -27.95
N THR A 13 -14.21 18.26 -28.53
CA THR A 13 -14.47 19.68 -28.25
C THR A 13 -15.63 20.23 -29.07
N GLY A 14 -16.25 19.39 -29.89
CA GLY A 14 -17.38 19.73 -30.77
C GLY A 14 -18.64 20.21 -30.04
N PHE A 15 -19.61 20.65 -30.82
CA PHE A 15 -20.92 21.01 -30.27
C PHE A 15 -21.65 19.75 -29.80
N LEU A 16 -22.21 19.81 -28.60
CA LEU A 16 -23.05 18.75 -28.08
C LEU A 16 -24.51 19.03 -28.46
N GLU A 17 -25.20 18.01 -28.94
CA GLU A 17 -26.61 18.08 -29.26
C GLU A 17 -27.45 17.44 -28.17
N ARG A 18 -28.68 17.99 -27.98
CA ARG A 18 -29.70 17.45 -27.07
C ARG A 18 -31.08 17.45 -27.71
N PRO A 19 -31.97 16.53 -27.32
CA PRO A 19 -33.35 16.56 -27.76
C PRO A 19 -34.05 17.89 -27.41
N ARG A 20 -34.89 18.36 -28.30
CA ARG A 20 -35.82 19.42 -28.01
C ARG A 20 -37.22 18.82 -28.01
N TYR A 21 -37.91 18.93 -26.87
CA TYR A 21 -39.25 18.40 -26.70
C TYR A 21 -40.28 19.34 -27.20
N PHE A 22 -41.30 18.80 -27.87
CA PHE A 22 -42.50 19.52 -28.34
C PHE A 22 -43.76 18.66 -28.18
N ALA A 23 -44.94 19.31 -28.20
CA ALA A 23 -46.19 18.61 -28.01
C ALA A 23 -46.42 17.51 -29.06
N ARG A 24 -46.83 16.32 -28.62
CA ARG A 24 -47.07 15.11 -29.44
C ARG A 24 -45.85 14.46 -30.05
N GLN A 25 -44.67 14.77 -29.58
CA GLN A 25 -43.44 14.06 -29.96
C GLN A 25 -43.48 12.65 -29.38
N LEU A 26 -43.11 11.65 -30.20
CA LEU A 26 -42.83 10.30 -29.75
C LEU A 26 -41.40 10.28 -29.20
N LEU A 27 -41.21 9.82 -27.96
CA LEU A 27 -39.91 9.67 -27.34
C LEU A 27 -39.44 8.22 -27.55
N THR A 28 -38.28 8.06 -28.11
CA THR A 28 -37.62 6.77 -28.31
C THR A 28 -36.52 6.55 -27.27
N PRO A 29 -36.08 5.30 -26.98
CA PRO A 29 -34.94 5.04 -26.15
C PRO A 29 -33.65 5.74 -26.62
N ALA A 30 -33.49 5.93 -27.94
CA ALA A 30 -32.35 6.65 -28.51
C ALA A 30 -32.33 8.13 -28.12
N GLU A 31 -33.49 8.82 -28.15
CA GLU A 31 -33.61 10.24 -27.73
C GLU A 31 -33.33 10.40 -26.24
N MET A 32 -33.85 9.48 -25.42
CA MET A 32 -33.59 9.47 -23.98
C MET A 32 -32.08 9.23 -23.67
N THR A 33 -31.48 8.32 -24.40
CA THR A 33 -30.01 8.08 -24.29
C THR A 33 -29.21 9.29 -24.74
N LEU A 34 -29.63 9.98 -25.82
CA LEU A 34 -28.95 11.19 -26.30
C LEU A 34 -29.00 12.31 -25.25
N GLU A 35 -30.14 12.48 -24.56
CA GLU A 35 -30.22 13.45 -23.48
C GLU A 35 -29.28 13.16 -22.32
N GLN A 36 -29.23 11.91 -21.85
CA GLN A 36 -28.31 11.49 -20.79
C GLN A 36 -26.85 11.70 -21.23
N THR A 37 -26.51 11.33 -22.46
CA THR A 37 -25.19 11.51 -23.04
C THR A 37 -24.79 12.98 -23.10
N TYR A 38 -25.72 13.88 -23.50
CA TYR A 38 -25.45 15.32 -23.52
C TYR A 38 -25.01 15.85 -22.15
N PHE A 39 -25.73 15.52 -21.07
CA PHE A 39 -25.40 16.00 -19.74
C PHE A 39 -24.09 15.38 -19.22
N ARG A 40 -23.89 14.10 -19.44
CA ARG A 40 -22.69 13.39 -19.06
C ARG A 40 -21.44 13.98 -19.74
N ASP A 41 -21.50 14.15 -21.06
CA ASP A 41 -20.34 14.63 -21.84
C ASP A 41 -20.07 16.12 -21.56
N LYS A 42 -21.11 16.91 -21.31
CA LYS A 42 -20.96 18.30 -20.88
C LYS A 42 -20.28 18.38 -19.51
N PHE A 43 -20.66 17.54 -18.57
CA PHE A 43 -20.07 17.47 -17.24
C PHE A 43 -18.62 16.98 -17.30
N ARG A 44 -18.35 15.91 -18.04
CA ARG A 44 -17.00 15.40 -18.29
C ARG A 44 -16.08 16.46 -18.86
N ARG A 45 -16.54 17.19 -19.87
CA ARG A 45 -15.79 18.29 -20.47
C ARG A 45 -15.50 19.38 -19.45
N HIS A 46 -16.49 19.74 -18.63
CA HIS A 46 -16.31 20.73 -17.56
C HIS A 46 -15.26 20.26 -16.57
N CYS A 47 -15.37 19.06 -16.03
CA CYS A 47 -14.42 18.52 -15.06
C CYS A 47 -13.00 18.50 -15.65
N ARG A 48 -12.82 17.96 -16.84
CA ARG A 48 -11.52 17.85 -17.48
C ARG A 48 -10.84 19.19 -17.74
N LEU A 49 -11.58 20.17 -18.26
CA LEU A 49 -11.01 21.48 -18.65
C LEU A 49 -10.88 22.45 -17.48
N MET A 50 -11.75 22.37 -16.49
CA MET A 50 -11.75 23.31 -15.36
C MET A 50 -10.94 22.79 -14.17
N HIS A 51 -10.93 21.49 -13.93
CA HIS A 51 -10.28 20.89 -12.77
C HIS A 51 -9.07 20.02 -13.14
N GLY A 52 -9.01 19.53 -14.38
CA GLY A 52 -8.02 18.51 -14.76
C GLY A 52 -8.43 17.12 -14.24
N TRP A 53 -7.45 16.24 -14.08
CA TRP A 53 -7.66 14.88 -13.58
C TRP A 53 -6.59 14.51 -12.55
N GLY A 54 -6.87 13.53 -11.72
CA GLY A 54 -6.01 13.07 -10.65
C GLY A 54 -6.75 12.87 -9.34
N VAL A 55 -6.03 12.64 -8.28
CA VAL A 55 -6.59 12.46 -6.94
C VAL A 55 -6.94 13.80 -6.32
N VAL A 56 -8.20 13.95 -5.92
CA VAL A 56 -8.69 15.14 -5.20
C VAL A 56 -8.45 14.99 -3.70
N CYS A 57 -8.81 13.83 -3.14
CA CYS A 57 -8.57 13.52 -1.72
C CYS A 57 -8.58 12.00 -1.47
N GLY A 58 -7.97 11.56 -0.40
CA GLY A 58 -7.91 10.15 0.00
C GLY A 58 -7.19 9.27 -1.03
N ALA A 59 -7.69 8.05 -1.24
CA ALA A 59 -7.12 7.06 -2.16
C ALA A 59 -5.63 6.80 -1.93
N VAL A 60 -5.22 6.76 -0.65
CA VAL A 60 -3.84 6.51 -0.23
C VAL A 60 -3.61 5.00 -0.22
N VAL A 61 -2.48 4.58 -0.78
CA VAL A 61 -2.04 3.19 -0.81
C VAL A 61 -1.18 2.90 0.41
N CYS A 62 -1.50 1.85 1.14
CA CYS A 62 -0.78 1.44 2.34
C CYS A 62 -0.59 -0.08 2.38
N ILE A 63 0.29 -0.54 3.26
CA ILE A 63 0.49 -1.98 3.50
C ILE A 63 -0.76 -2.63 4.11
N VAL A 64 -0.92 -3.93 3.88
CA VAL A 64 -1.81 -4.80 4.64
C VAL A 64 -0.96 -5.52 5.68
N GLN A 65 -1.30 -5.36 6.96
CA GLN A 65 -0.61 -6.07 8.04
C GLN A 65 -1.10 -7.50 8.11
N ARG A 66 -0.19 -8.44 8.31
CA ARG A 66 -0.53 -9.85 8.56
C ARG A 66 -1.18 -9.99 9.94
N THR A 67 -2.15 -10.87 10.02
CA THR A 67 -2.86 -11.15 11.27
C THR A 67 -2.01 -11.85 12.33
N ASP A 68 -0.93 -12.52 11.90
CA ASP A 68 0.05 -13.20 12.77
C ASP A 68 1.14 -12.27 13.33
N GLY A 69 1.09 -10.98 12.98
CA GLY A 69 2.10 -9.99 13.39
C GLY A 69 3.42 -10.09 12.63
N GLY A 70 3.49 -10.91 11.58
CA GLY A 70 4.71 -11.16 10.80
C GLY A 70 5.11 -10.04 9.82
N GLY A 71 4.59 -8.82 9.99
CA GLY A 71 4.89 -7.70 9.10
C GLY A 71 3.89 -7.52 7.96
N PRO A 72 4.26 -6.86 6.85
CA PRO A 72 3.37 -6.66 5.71
C PRO A 72 2.98 -7.98 5.05
N GLU A 73 1.72 -8.07 4.60
CA GLU A 73 1.27 -9.20 3.81
C GLU A 73 1.88 -9.13 2.41
N PRO A 74 2.53 -10.21 1.91
CA PRO A 74 3.14 -10.22 0.59
C PRO A 74 2.10 -9.95 -0.51
N TRP A 75 2.51 -9.25 -1.55
CA TRP A 75 1.71 -8.96 -2.75
C TRP A 75 0.42 -8.17 -2.51
N LYS A 76 0.11 -7.74 -1.29
CA LYS A 76 -1.14 -7.07 -1.00
C LYS A 76 -0.95 -5.67 -0.46
N VAL A 77 -1.69 -4.74 -1.05
CA VAL A 77 -1.82 -3.36 -0.57
C VAL A 77 -3.28 -3.03 -0.32
N ARG A 78 -3.52 -2.08 0.57
CA ARG A 78 -4.86 -1.50 0.76
C ARG A 78 -4.91 -0.09 0.20
N VAL A 79 -6.05 0.27 -0.36
CA VAL A 79 -6.34 1.63 -0.81
C VAL A 79 -7.44 2.19 0.08
N SER A 80 -7.22 3.38 0.63
CA SER A 80 -8.22 4.08 1.46
C SER A 80 -9.37 4.64 0.62
N PRO A 81 -10.52 4.96 1.23
CA PRO A 81 -11.56 5.73 0.56
C PRO A 81 -11.01 7.02 -0.04
N GLY A 82 -11.58 7.45 -1.16
CA GLY A 82 -11.11 8.65 -1.82
C GLY A 82 -11.97 9.10 -2.99
N TYR A 83 -11.69 10.32 -3.46
CA TYR A 83 -12.36 10.93 -4.60
C TYR A 83 -11.31 11.31 -5.66
N ILE A 84 -11.54 10.88 -6.88
CA ILE A 84 -10.59 11.01 -7.99
C ILE A 84 -11.36 11.51 -9.21
N LEU A 85 -10.76 12.40 -9.98
CA LEU A 85 -11.23 12.76 -11.31
C LEU A 85 -10.44 11.97 -12.35
N GLY A 86 -11.14 11.23 -13.18
CA GLY A 86 -10.58 10.46 -14.28
C GLY A 86 -10.09 11.36 -15.41
N PRO A 87 -9.18 10.85 -16.27
CA PRO A 87 -8.60 11.63 -17.36
C PRO A 87 -9.63 12.14 -18.36
N TYR A 88 -10.75 11.46 -18.50
CA TYR A 88 -11.84 11.86 -19.39
C TYR A 88 -12.91 12.73 -18.71
N GLY A 89 -12.71 13.10 -17.43
CA GLY A 89 -13.60 13.93 -16.65
C GLY A 89 -14.65 13.17 -15.85
N ASP A 90 -14.49 11.85 -15.75
CA ASP A 90 -15.36 11.00 -14.94
C ASP A 90 -15.05 11.15 -13.46
N GLU A 91 -16.06 11.00 -12.61
CA GLU A 91 -15.89 10.91 -11.17
C GLU A 91 -15.65 9.45 -10.75
N ILE A 92 -14.62 9.23 -9.92
CA ILE A 92 -14.30 7.94 -9.35
C ILE A 92 -14.38 8.06 -7.84
N VAL A 93 -15.35 7.39 -7.23
CA VAL A 93 -15.58 7.39 -5.79
C VAL A 93 -15.21 6.05 -5.22
N ILE A 94 -14.11 5.99 -4.47
CA ILE A 94 -13.76 4.81 -3.68
C ILE A 94 -14.48 4.94 -2.35
N ASP A 95 -15.60 4.24 -2.19
CA ASP A 95 -16.54 4.34 -1.07
C ASP A 95 -16.01 3.76 0.24
N LYS A 96 -15.15 2.74 0.12
CA LYS A 96 -14.57 2.02 1.26
C LYS A 96 -13.19 1.50 0.93
N GLN A 97 -12.45 1.14 1.97
CA GLN A 97 -11.13 0.53 1.83
C GLN A 97 -11.20 -0.71 0.94
N ARG A 98 -10.24 -0.84 0.03
CA ARG A 98 -10.08 -1.99 -0.87
C ARG A 98 -8.70 -2.60 -0.71
N ILE A 99 -8.65 -3.92 -0.74
CA ILE A 99 -7.39 -4.68 -0.80
C ILE A 99 -7.15 -5.06 -2.25
N ILE A 100 -5.92 -4.82 -2.72
CA ILE A 100 -5.49 -5.10 -4.09
C ILE A 100 -4.35 -6.09 -4.03
N ASP A 101 -4.44 -7.13 -4.85
CA ASP A 101 -3.35 -8.06 -5.11
C ASP A 101 -2.50 -7.51 -6.26
N LEU A 102 -1.19 -7.41 -6.04
CA LEU A 102 -0.24 -6.84 -7.00
C LEU A 102 0.19 -7.85 -8.08
N ARG A 103 -0.18 -9.11 -7.94
CA ARG A 103 0.11 -10.15 -8.93
C ARG A 103 -0.79 -10.01 -10.15
N THR A 104 -0.38 -10.63 -11.25
CA THR A 104 -1.20 -10.67 -12.44
C THR A 104 -2.20 -11.82 -12.34
N PRO A 105 -3.51 -11.60 -12.62
CA PRO A 105 -4.45 -12.70 -12.72
C PRO A 105 -4.01 -13.67 -13.83
N GLY A 106 -3.84 -14.93 -13.49
CA GLY A 106 -3.57 -15.98 -14.46
C GLY A 106 -4.83 -16.32 -15.25
N THR A 107 -4.66 -16.64 -16.53
CA THR A 107 -5.73 -17.21 -17.37
C THR A 107 -5.94 -18.67 -16.96
N THR A 108 -6.84 -18.92 -16.04
CA THR A 108 -7.42 -20.26 -15.87
C THR A 108 -8.60 -20.38 -16.83
N GLY A 109 -8.82 -21.57 -17.38
CA GLY A 109 -9.92 -21.86 -18.30
C GLY A 109 -11.34 -21.65 -17.79
N CYS A 110 -11.49 -20.91 -16.69
CA CYS A 110 -12.72 -20.46 -16.05
C CYS A 110 -13.02 -18.96 -16.32
N ALA A 111 -12.18 -18.27 -17.07
CA ALA A 111 -12.48 -16.91 -17.49
C ALA A 111 -13.49 -16.99 -18.65
N GLY A 112 -14.77 -16.77 -18.36
CA GLY A 112 -15.74 -16.40 -19.36
C GLY A 112 -15.23 -15.16 -20.11
N GLU A 113 -15.60 -15.03 -21.38
CA GLU A 113 -15.17 -13.91 -22.26
C GLU A 113 -15.61 -12.52 -21.75
N ASN A 114 -16.31 -12.45 -20.64
CA ASN A 114 -16.78 -11.21 -19.99
C ASN A 114 -16.19 -11.09 -18.56
N PRO A 115 -15.39 -10.07 -18.28
CA PRO A 115 -14.85 -9.82 -16.94
C PRO A 115 -15.89 -9.38 -15.90
N VAL A 116 -17.17 -9.46 -16.22
CA VAL A 116 -18.30 -9.02 -15.37
C VAL A 116 -19.16 -10.20 -14.91
N GLU A 117 -18.94 -11.41 -15.43
CA GLU A 117 -19.64 -12.60 -14.94
C GLU A 117 -19.11 -12.94 -13.55
N GLU A 118 -20.03 -13.20 -12.63
CA GLU A 118 -19.74 -13.71 -11.29
C GLU A 118 -18.69 -14.81 -11.40
N ILE A 119 -17.57 -14.60 -10.71
CA ILE A 119 -16.51 -15.61 -10.61
C ILE A 119 -17.21 -16.89 -10.13
N ASP A 120 -17.20 -17.93 -10.94
CA ASP A 120 -17.73 -19.23 -10.56
C ASP A 120 -17.16 -19.58 -9.18
N PRO A 121 -18.00 -19.79 -8.15
CA PRO A 121 -17.54 -20.09 -6.79
C PRO A 121 -16.62 -21.31 -6.71
N TRP A 122 -16.61 -22.13 -7.74
CA TRP A 122 -15.77 -23.34 -7.87
C TRP A 122 -14.45 -23.08 -8.60
N CYS A 123 -14.24 -21.89 -9.15
CA CYS A 123 -13.00 -21.51 -9.84
C CYS A 123 -12.12 -20.71 -8.88
N SER A 124 -11.02 -21.29 -8.45
CA SER A 124 -9.99 -20.54 -7.73
C SER A 124 -9.19 -19.71 -8.72
N GLN A 125 -9.09 -18.40 -8.48
CA GLN A 125 -8.27 -17.51 -9.28
C GLN A 125 -6.80 -17.88 -9.06
N VAL A 126 -6.10 -18.25 -10.13
CA VAL A 126 -4.66 -18.48 -10.10
C VAL A 126 -3.97 -17.14 -10.32
N TRP A 127 -3.04 -16.83 -9.45
CA TRP A 127 -2.24 -15.62 -9.53
C TRP A 127 -0.85 -15.95 -10.06
N VAL A 128 -0.39 -15.18 -11.03
CA VAL A 128 0.98 -15.27 -11.55
C VAL A 128 1.83 -14.26 -10.82
N GLU A 129 2.86 -14.73 -10.13
CA GLU A 129 3.82 -13.88 -9.45
C GLU A 129 4.60 -13.05 -10.46
N ARG A 130 4.81 -11.78 -10.10
CA ARG A 130 5.61 -10.86 -10.91
C ARG A 130 7.08 -11.01 -10.56
N LYS A 131 7.94 -10.67 -11.49
CA LYS A 131 9.36 -10.40 -11.15
C LYS A 131 9.39 -9.18 -10.25
N GLY A 132 10.27 -9.18 -9.24
CA GLY A 132 10.46 -8.03 -8.36
C GLY A 132 10.72 -6.74 -9.15
N GLY A 133 10.28 -5.60 -8.60
CA GLY A 133 10.42 -4.30 -9.24
C GLY A 133 9.37 -3.29 -8.73
N THR A 134 9.35 -2.12 -9.36
CA THR A 134 8.35 -1.09 -9.07
C THR A 134 7.15 -1.26 -9.98
N VAL A 135 5.95 -1.30 -9.39
CA VAL A 135 4.66 -1.31 -10.08
C VAL A 135 3.83 -0.13 -9.61
N TYR A 136 2.88 0.28 -10.43
CA TYR A 136 1.99 1.42 -10.14
C TYR A 136 0.58 0.92 -9.90
N VAL A 137 0.07 1.14 -8.70
CA VAL A 137 -1.34 0.94 -8.39
C VAL A 137 -2.12 2.08 -8.99
N ALA A 138 -3.09 1.78 -9.82
CA ALA A 138 -3.88 2.76 -10.54
C ALA A 138 -5.36 2.42 -10.51
N VAL A 139 -6.20 3.42 -10.78
CA VAL A 139 -7.65 3.28 -10.87
C VAL A 139 -8.16 3.95 -12.15
N LYS A 140 -9.21 3.38 -12.74
CA LYS A 140 -9.94 4.00 -13.85
C LYS A 140 -11.44 3.91 -13.63
N TYR A 141 -12.18 4.82 -14.23
CA TYR A 141 -13.63 4.78 -14.27
C TYR A 141 -14.13 3.57 -15.06
N LYS A 142 -15.22 2.97 -14.59
CA LYS A 142 -15.91 1.87 -15.27
C LYS A 142 -17.40 1.90 -15.00
N GLU A 143 -18.19 1.90 -16.06
CA GLU A 143 -19.62 1.70 -15.95
C GLU A 143 -19.94 0.23 -15.68
N ILE A 144 -20.84 -0.01 -14.73
CA ILE A 144 -21.27 -1.36 -14.33
C ILE A 144 -22.77 -1.48 -14.61
N THR A 145 -23.13 -2.36 -15.54
CA THR A 145 -24.53 -2.69 -15.77
C THR A 145 -25.10 -3.48 -14.60
N CYS A 146 -26.32 -3.16 -14.19
CA CYS A 146 -26.96 -3.82 -13.05
C CYS A 146 -28.49 -3.92 -13.25
N ARG A 147 -29.12 -4.74 -12.40
CA ARG A 147 -30.54 -5.06 -12.41
C ARG A 147 -30.99 -5.69 -13.74
N PRO A 148 -30.65 -6.97 -13.97
CA PRO A 148 -31.15 -7.70 -15.14
C PRO A 148 -32.68 -7.78 -15.09
N VAL A 149 -33.29 -7.55 -16.24
CA VAL A 149 -34.76 -7.70 -16.47
C VAL A 149 -34.98 -8.57 -17.68
N ARG A 150 -35.99 -9.39 -17.62
CA ARG A 150 -36.40 -10.19 -18.80
C ARG A 150 -37.06 -9.29 -19.83
N VAL A 151 -36.56 -9.30 -21.06
CA VAL A 151 -37.17 -8.59 -22.16
C VAL A 151 -38.18 -9.53 -22.81
N GLN A 152 -39.42 -9.04 -23.09
CA GLN A 152 -40.39 -9.82 -23.86
C GLN A 152 -39.87 -9.95 -25.29
N PRO A 153 -39.86 -11.16 -25.87
CA PRO A 153 -39.41 -11.37 -27.23
C PRO A 153 -40.35 -10.64 -28.21
N ASN A 154 -39.76 -9.97 -29.20
CA ASN A 154 -40.51 -9.37 -30.30
C ASN A 154 -40.98 -10.45 -31.29
N GLY A 155 -42.00 -11.22 -30.97
CA GLY A 155 -42.56 -12.23 -31.89
C GLY A 155 -42.95 -13.54 -31.21
N CYS A 156 -43.68 -14.41 -31.93
CA CYS A 156 -44.18 -15.72 -31.48
C CYS A 156 -43.10 -16.81 -31.36
N GLY A 157 -41.86 -16.49 -31.10
CA GLY A 157 -40.75 -17.43 -30.90
C GLY A 157 -40.60 -17.81 -29.42
N CYS A 158 -40.62 -19.10 -29.14
CA CYS A 158 -40.71 -19.64 -27.79
C CYS A 158 -39.38 -19.73 -27.02
N ASP A 159 -38.25 -19.23 -27.53
CA ASP A 159 -36.96 -19.72 -27.00
C ASP A 159 -35.88 -18.73 -26.60
N ASP A 160 -36.08 -17.43 -26.64
CA ASP A 160 -35.02 -16.54 -26.16
C ASP A 160 -35.49 -15.60 -25.03
N THR A 161 -35.36 -16.04 -23.82
CA THR A 161 -35.38 -15.16 -22.63
C THR A 161 -34.09 -14.35 -22.58
N GLN A 162 -33.98 -13.34 -23.44
CA GLN A 162 -32.87 -12.39 -23.34
C GLN A 162 -33.07 -11.53 -22.09
N CYS A 163 -32.04 -11.52 -21.23
CA CYS A 163 -31.97 -10.62 -20.11
C CYS A 163 -31.18 -9.36 -20.53
N GLU A 164 -31.77 -8.22 -20.33
CA GLU A 164 -31.13 -6.92 -20.52
C GLU A 164 -30.95 -6.24 -19.15
N TYR A 165 -29.91 -5.43 -19.04
CA TYR A 165 -29.69 -4.68 -17.82
C TYR A 165 -30.46 -3.35 -17.88
N SER A 166 -31.30 -3.11 -16.86
CA SER A 166 -32.13 -1.92 -16.81
C SER A 166 -31.46 -0.69 -16.21
N ARG A 167 -30.26 -0.82 -15.65
CA ARG A 167 -29.52 0.29 -15.04
C ARG A 167 -28.02 0.17 -15.29
N ILE A 168 -27.39 1.35 -15.33
CA ILE A 168 -25.94 1.52 -15.31
C ILE A 168 -25.59 2.22 -13.98
N ARG A 169 -24.55 1.78 -13.35
CA ARG A 169 -24.01 2.37 -12.12
C ARG A 169 -22.56 2.78 -12.38
N ASP A 170 -22.21 3.97 -11.88
CA ASP A 170 -20.82 4.40 -11.82
C ASP A 170 -20.00 3.44 -10.95
N GLY A 171 -18.83 3.13 -11.39
CA GLY A 171 -17.90 2.25 -10.73
C GLY A 171 -16.46 2.54 -11.12
N TYR A 172 -15.59 1.69 -10.68
CA TYR A 172 -14.18 1.80 -10.97
C TYR A 172 -13.52 0.43 -11.06
N GLU A 173 -12.35 0.42 -11.68
CA GLU A 173 -11.51 -0.76 -11.78
C GLU A 173 -10.10 -0.38 -11.32
N PHE A 174 -9.51 -1.20 -10.44
CA PHE A 174 -8.10 -1.07 -10.09
C PHE A 174 -7.24 -1.82 -11.10
N GLY A 175 -6.05 -1.28 -11.35
CA GLY A 175 -5.03 -1.90 -12.18
C GLY A 175 -3.66 -1.82 -11.51
N VAL A 176 -2.81 -2.75 -11.88
CA VAL A 176 -1.39 -2.76 -11.53
C VAL A 176 -0.60 -2.63 -12.82
N LEU A 177 0.04 -1.47 -13.00
CA LEU A 177 0.74 -1.10 -14.22
C LEU A 177 2.25 -1.25 -14.02
N ASP A 178 2.96 -1.60 -15.08
CA ASP A 178 4.42 -1.72 -15.06
C ASP A 178 5.11 -0.37 -15.30
N GLU A 179 4.37 0.59 -15.88
CA GLU A 179 4.86 1.94 -16.18
C GLU A 179 3.94 2.99 -15.62
N CYS A 180 4.51 4.16 -15.32
CA CYS A 180 3.73 5.33 -14.92
C CYS A 180 2.81 5.79 -16.06
N PRO A 181 1.48 5.90 -15.85
CA PRO A 181 0.57 6.42 -16.87
C PRO A 181 0.75 7.92 -17.13
N GLU A 182 1.35 8.65 -16.22
CA GLU A 182 1.62 10.09 -16.36
C GLU A 182 3.04 10.28 -16.90
N LYS A 183 3.16 10.71 -18.15
CA LYS A 183 4.46 10.88 -18.82
C LYS A 183 5.03 12.29 -18.69
N ASP A 184 4.16 13.26 -18.44
CA ASP A 184 4.56 14.67 -18.46
C ASP A 184 4.85 15.20 -17.06
N ALA A 185 5.91 15.99 -16.95
CA ALA A 185 6.19 16.72 -15.73
C ALA A 185 5.10 17.78 -15.48
N PRO A 186 4.76 18.06 -14.19
CA PRO A 186 3.80 19.10 -13.88
C PRO A 186 4.28 20.45 -14.42
N PRO A 187 3.38 21.25 -15.03
CA PRO A 187 3.72 22.59 -15.44
C PRO A 187 4.10 23.44 -14.22
N SER A 188 5.14 24.25 -14.38
CA SER A 188 5.58 25.15 -13.31
C SER A 188 4.48 26.17 -13.00
N ILE A 189 4.21 26.40 -11.72
CA ILE A 189 3.27 27.42 -11.25
C ILE A 189 3.70 28.83 -11.72
N ASN A 190 5.00 29.03 -11.99
CA ASN A 190 5.51 30.28 -12.52
C ASN A 190 4.94 30.59 -13.92
N ASN A 191 4.54 29.58 -14.69
CA ASN A 191 3.89 29.78 -15.99
C ASN A 191 2.52 30.45 -15.87
N LEU A 192 1.85 30.35 -14.71
CA LEU A 192 0.61 31.06 -14.41
C LEU A 192 0.83 32.58 -14.23
N THR A 193 1.98 32.96 -13.67
CA THR A 193 2.25 34.34 -13.29
C THR A 193 2.97 35.14 -14.38
N THR A 194 3.52 34.47 -15.39
CA THR A 194 4.29 35.10 -16.48
C THR A 194 3.46 35.54 -17.70
N GLY A 195 2.12 35.46 -17.64
CA GLY A 195 1.23 36.02 -18.66
C GLY A 195 1.15 35.23 -19.98
N GLY A 196 1.52 33.94 -19.97
CA GLY A 196 1.33 33.06 -21.11
C GLY A 196 -0.17 32.75 -21.33
N ASN A 197 -0.60 32.56 -22.58
CA ASN A 197 -1.93 32.08 -22.87
C ASN A 197 -2.12 30.66 -22.30
N PRO A 198 -3.21 30.41 -21.55
CA PRO A 198 -3.50 29.08 -21.07
C PRO A 198 -3.75 28.13 -22.24
N VAL A 199 -3.05 27.00 -22.24
CA VAL A 199 -3.19 25.96 -23.26
C VAL A 199 -4.29 25.01 -22.80
N CYS A 200 -5.19 24.65 -23.71
CA CYS A 200 -6.19 23.61 -23.42
C CYS A 200 -5.46 22.27 -23.25
N LEU A 201 -5.90 21.51 -22.25
CA LEU A 201 -5.38 20.16 -22.06
C LEU A 201 -5.76 19.26 -23.22
N ASP A 202 -4.78 18.57 -23.78
CA ASP A 202 -5.01 17.52 -24.74
C ASP A 202 -5.78 16.34 -24.13
N CYS A 203 -6.37 15.54 -25.00
CA CYS A 203 -7.03 14.33 -24.55
C CYS A 203 -6.00 13.31 -24.07
N PRO A 204 -6.08 12.84 -22.82
CA PRO A 204 -5.19 11.81 -22.34
C PRO A 204 -5.37 10.50 -23.14
N GLU A 205 -4.27 9.86 -23.50
CA GLU A 205 -4.27 8.57 -24.17
C GLU A 205 -4.65 7.42 -23.22
N ASN A 206 -4.41 7.63 -21.93
CA ASN A 206 -4.48 6.60 -20.92
C ASN A 206 -5.63 6.90 -19.93
N PRO A 207 -6.57 5.96 -19.68
CA PRO A 207 -7.69 6.15 -18.74
C PRO A 207 -7.31 6.00 -17.26
N TRP A 208 -6.09 5.61 -16.96
CA TRP A 208 -5.66 5.30 -15.62
C TRP A 208 -5.17 6.52 -14.85
N VAL A 209 -5.52 6.59 -13.57
CA VAL A 209 -4.95 7.54 -12.59
C VAL A 209 -4.08 6.74 -11.63
N ALA A 210 -2.79 7.06 -11.57
CA ALA A 210 -1.88 6.45 -10.62
C ALA A 210 -2.17 6.91 -9.18
N LEU A 211 -2.18 5.96 -8.26
CA LEU A 211 -2.37 6.21 -6.83
C LEU A 211 -1.05 6.15 -6.06
N ALA A 212 -0.19 5.19 -6.37
CA ALA A 212 1.13 5.06 -5.77
C ALA A 212 2.06 4.19 -6.60
N ALA A 213 3.36 4.38 -6.44
CA ALA A 213 4.37 3.41 -6.84
C ALA A 213 4.65 2.46 -5.67
N VAL A 214 4.67 1.16 -5.95
CA VAL A 214 4.94 0.10 -4.97
C VAL A 214 6.13 -0.72 -5.44
N THR A 215 7.17 -0.79 -4.63
CA THR A 215 8.34 -1.63 -4.91
C THR A 215 8.20 -2.95 -4.18
N VAL A 216 8.29 -4.04 -4.95
CA VAL A 216 8.08 -5.41 -4.49
C VAL A 216 9.29 -6.25 -4.85
N ASP A 217 9.72 -7.12 -3.96
CA ASP A 217 10.75 -8.10 -4.27
C ASP A 217 10.15 -9.35 -4.95
N ALA A 218 11.02 -10.23 -5.42
CA ALA A 218 10.63 -11.46 -6.10
C ALA A 218 9.78 -12.41 -5.22
N ASP A 219 9.90 -12.32 -3.90
CA ASP A 219 9.13 -13.09 -2.93
C ASP A 219 7.78 -12.43 -2.57
N GLY A 220 7.47 -11.28 -3.17
CA GLY A 220 6.26 -10.52 -2.90
C GLY A 220 6.35 -9.57 -1.71
N SER A 221 7.49 -9.50 -1.06
CA SER A 221 7.67 -8.58 0.05
C SER A 221 7.69 -7.14 -0.43
N ILE A 222 6.86 -6.30 0.17
CA ILE A 222 6.78 -4.88 -0.16
C ILE A 222 7.94 -4.16 0.53
N THR A 223 8.79 -3.51 -0.26
CA THR A 223 9.95 -2.76 0.24
C THR A 223 9.73 -1.28 0.36
N ALA A 224 8.89 -0.71 -0.50
CA ALA A 224 8.53 0.69 -0.45
C ALA A 224 7.14 0.93 -1.02
N ILE A 225 6.45 1.93 -0.48
CA ILE A 225 5.23 2.50 -1.05
C ILE A 225 5.44 4.01 -1.11
N ASP A 226 5.38 4.57 -2.31
CA ASP A 226 5.48 6.00 -2.55
C ASP A 226 4.16 6.52 -3.14
N ASN A 227 3.39 7.21 -2.30
CA ASN A 227 2.12 7.81 -2.67
C ASN A 227 2.26 9.12 -3.46
N CYS A 228 3.49 9.54 -3.79
CA CYS A 228 3.74 10.75 -4.56
C CYS A 228 4.33 10.49 -5.93
N ASN A 229 5.03 9.35 -6.09
CA ASN A 229 5.60 8.99 -7.37
C ASN A 229 4.49 8.67 -8.38
N CYS A 230 4.48 9.38 -9.51
CA CYS A 230 3.47 9.27 -10.56
C CYS A 230 2.04 9.70 -10.15
N ARG A 231 1.80 10.05 -8.90
CA ARG A 231 0.49 10.46 -8.40
C ARG A 231 0.21 11.91 -8.76
N ARG A 232 -0.84 12.12 -9.55
CA ARG A 232 -1.34 13.43 -9.92
C ARG A 232 -2.39 13.90 -8.91
N ILE A 233 -2.22 15.10 -8.36
CA ILE A 233 -3.17 15.70 -7.42
C ILE A 233 -3.90 16.83 -8.11
N VAL A 234 -5.23 16.81 -8.06
CA VAL A 234 -6.07 17.88 -8.56
C VAL A 234 -6.11 19.01 -7.56
N LEU A 235 -5.61 20.14 -7.98
CA LEU A 235 -5.96 21.43 -7.40
C LEU A 235 -7.14 22.00 -8.20
N SER A 236 -7.94 22.85 -7.62
CA SER A 236 -9.17 23.39 -8.23
C SER A 236 -9.00 24.14 -9.57
N ALA A 237 -7.82 24.12 -10.16
CA ALA A 237 -7.51 24.82 -11.42
C ALA A 237 -6.80 23.88 -12.41
N ALA A 238 -7.48 23.47 -13.48
CA ALA A 238 -6.86 22.90 -14.66
C ALA A 238 -6.23 24.01 -15.50
N PRO A 239 -5.07 23.82 -16.16
CA PRO A 239 -4.32 22.59 -16.41
C PRO A 239 -3.25 22.26 -15.37
N TYR A 240 -3.32 22.84 -14.20
CA TYR A 240 -2.29 22.70 -13.18
C TYR A 240 -2.57 21.51 -12.28
N TRP A 241 -1.56 20.72 -12.08
CA TRP A 241 -1.53 19.69 -11.08
C TRP A 241 -0.30 19.88 -10.18
N ARG A 242 -0.35 19.41 -8.99
CA ARG A 242 0.76 19.51 -8.04
C ARG A 242 1.38 18.13 -7.83
N ALA A 243 2.69 18.07 -8.01
CA ALA A 243 3.43 16.91 -7.56
C ALA A 243 3.26 16.76 -6.04
N CYS A 244 3.04 15.55 -5.59
CA CYS A 244 3.00 15.25 -4.18
C CYS A 244 4.43 15.33 -3.62
N GLU A 245 4.59 15.99 -2.50
CA GLU A 245 5.84 15.99 -1.76
C GLU A 245 5.71 15.01 -0.59
N ASN A 246 6.77 14.24 -0.32
CA ASN A 246 6.86 13.42 0.88
C ASN A 246 6.02 12.14 0.92
N GLY A 247 6.04 11.36 -0.15
CA GLY A 247 5.28 10.09 -0.27
C GLY A 247 5.72 8.94 0.63
N THR A 248 6.89 9.04 1.27
CA THR A 248 7.41 7.99 2.16
C THR A 248 7.94 8.57 3.46
N ILE A 249 8.01 7.73 4.50
CA ILE A 249 8.75 8.06 5.73
C ILE A 249 10.18 7.53 5.56
N PRO A 250 11.20 8.41 5.37
CA PRO A 250 12.57 7.95 5.29
C PRO A 250 13.03 7.46 6.66
N ILE A 251 13.44 6.21 6.76
CA ILE A 251 14.03 5.63 7.97
C ILE A 251 15.54 5.56 7.74
N ASN A 252 16.27 6.58 8.22
CA ASN A 252 17.70 6.73 7.94
C ASN A 252 18.54 5.75 8.76
N ASN A 253 18.25 5.63 10.05
CA ASN A 253 18.96 4.73 10.95
C ASN A 253 18.06 4.21 12.06
N VAL A 254 18.42 3.06 12.63
CA VAL A 254 17.76 2.46 13.78
C VAL A 254 18.80 1.86 14.73
N GLN A 255 18.53 1.97 16.05
CA GLN A 255 19.41 1.39 17.09
C GLN A 255 18.57 0.95 18.29
N PRO A 256 18.93 -0.19 18.95
CA PRO A 256 20.01 -1.12 18.60
C PRO A 256 19.67 -2.00 17.38
N VAL A 257 20.67 -2.47 16.68
CA VAL A 257 20.50 -3.38 15.52
C VAL A 257 20.36 -4.86 15.94
N GLU A 258 20.67 -5.20 17.18
CA GLU A 258 20.57 -6.56 17.71
C GLU A 258 19.91 -6.55 19.09
N VAL A 259 19.04 -7.51 19.34
CA VAL A 259 18.36 -7.77 20.62
C VAL A 259 18.28 -9.25 20.88
N LYS A 260 18.01 -9.68 22.12
CA LYS A 260 17.93 -11.10 22.48
C LYS A 260 16.52 -11.48 22.88
N GLN A 261 16.16 -12.73 22.66
CA GLN A 261 14.94 -13.30 23.20
C GLN A 261 14.87 -13.10 24.73
N GLY A 262 13.76 -12.61 25.24
CA GLY A 262 13.54 -12.32 26.65
C GLY A 262 14.02 -10.96 27.13
N ASP A 263 14.66 -10.15 26.26
CA ASP A 263 15.04 -8.77 26.61
C ASP A 263 13.81 -7.95 26.97
N LYS A 264 13.93 -7.12 28.01
CA LYS A 264 12.87 -6.27 28.54
C LYS A 264 13.27 -4.80 28.44
N ASP A 265 12.27 -3.95 28.23
CA ASP A 265 12.43 -2.49 28.24
C ASP A 265 13.54 -1.99 27.30
N VAL A 266 13.67 -2.64 26.14
CA VAL A 266 14.65 -2.25 25.13
C VAL A 266 14.27 -0.89 24.57
N SER A 267 15.17 0.09 24.69
CA SER A 267 15.01 1.39 24.05
C SER A 267 15.50 1.31 22.62
N PHE A 268 14.62 1.62 21.65
CA PHE A 268 14.91 1.55 20.22
C PHE A 268 14.64 2.91 19.58
N GLU A 269 15.67 3.46 18.95
CA GLU A 269 15.62 4.78 18.32
C GLU A 269 15.50 4.63 16.81
N ILE A 270 14.57 5.39 16.22
CA ILE A 270 14.32 5.47 14.79
C ILE A 270 14.64 6.90 14.34
N GLN A 271 15.69 7.08 13.57
CA GLN A 271 16.07 8.38 13.04
C GLN A 271 15.25 8.73 11.81
N SER A 272 14.25 9.56 12.01
CA SER A 272 13.37 10.11 10.97
C SER A 272 12.67 11.36 11.48
N ALA A 273 12.64 12.40 10.66
CA ALA A 273 11.93 13.65 10.98
C ALA A 273 10.42 13.60 10.64
N ARG A 274 9.93 12.50 10.10
CA ARG A 274 8.56 12.41 9.55
C ARG A 274 7.65 11.42 10.25
N ILE A 275 8.07 10.82 11.33
CA ILE A 275 7.22 9.90 12.09
C ILE A 275 6.29 10.72 12.97
N HIS A 276 4.99 10.58 12.74
CA HIS A 276 3.98 11.23 13.56
C HIS A 276 3.94 10.60 14.97
N PRO A 277 3.73 11.38 16.06
CA PRO A 277 3.67 10.84 17.42
C PRO A 277 2.64 9.72 17.63
N LYS A 278 1.58 9.69 16.82
CA LYS A 278 0.54 8.66 16.84
C LYS A 278 0.74 7.57 15.76
N ALA A 279 1.93 7.49 15.13
CA ALA A 279 2.19 6.48 14.13
C ALA A 279 2.04 5.07 14.68
N GLU A 280 1.52 4.17 13.86
CA GLU A 280 1.54 2.73 14.14
C GLU A 280 2.91 2.18 13.78
N ILE A 281 3.52 1.45 14.72
CA ILE A 281 4.83 0.87 14.55
C ILE A 281 4.75 -0.64 14.75
N ASN A 282 5.37 -1.38 13.86
CA ASN A 282 5.47 -2.84 13.92
C ASN A 282 6.91 -3.27 13.65
N LEU A 283 7.45 -4.14 14.48
CA LEU A 283 8.78 -4.75 14.37
C LEU A 283 8.70 -6.27 14.15
N GLY A 284 7.52 -6.79 13.84
CA GLY A 284 7.30 -8.21 13.62
C GLY A 284 6.83 -8.96 14.87
N ALA A 285 6.62 -10.25 14.70
CA ALA A 285 6.08 -11.13 15.74
C ALA A 285 7.00 -11.22 16.95
N GLY A 286 6.43 -11.29 18.15
CA GLY A 286 7.16 -11.45 19.40
C GLY A 286 7.84 -10.19 19.94
N ILE A 287 7.63 -9.01 19.31
CA ILE A 287 8.11 -7.72 19.84
C ILE A 287 6.90 -6.89 20.29
N ASN A 288 6.82 -6.61 21.58
CA ASN A 288 5.70 -5.93 22.22
C ASN A 288 6.07 -4.50 22.60
N ILE A 289 5.55 -3.52 21.89
CA ILE A 289 5.83 -2.10 22.11
C ILE A 289 5.04 -1.60 23.32
N LYS A 290 5.74 -1.00 24.30
CA LYS A 290 5.17 -0.48 25.55
C LYS A 290 5.00 1.03 25.57
N ALA A 291 6.00 1.75 25.07
CA ALA A 291 6.03 3.21 25.13
C ALA A 291 6.58 3.81 23.81
N ARG A 292 6.20 5.07 23.57
CA ARG A 292 6.60 5.84 22.38
C ARG A 292 6.92 7.26 22.80
N THR A 293 8.01 7.80 22.26
CA THR A 293 8.41 9.19 22.49
C THR A 293 8.90 9.77 21.17
N ALA A 294 8.36 10.92 20.76
CA ALA A 294 8.74 11.61 19.54
C ALA A 294 9.54 12.88 19.89
N THR A 295 10.64 13.10 19.16
CA THR A 295 11.39 14.36 19.11
C THR A 295 11.34 14.94 17.70
N SER A 296 11.92 16.11 17.48
CA SER A 296 11.94 16.76 16.15
C SER A 296 12.73 15.97 15.09
N THR A 297 13.65 15.09 15.49
CA THR A 297 14.58 14.39 14.58
C THR A 297 14.63 12.89 14.77
N ALA A 298 14.05 12.38 15.86
CA ALA A 298 14.08 10.96 16.19
C ALA A 298 12.76 10.51 16.84
N PHE A 299 12.44 9.26 16.67
CA PHE A 299 11.31 8.61 17.30
C PHE A 299 11.81 7.41 18.10
N SER A 300 11.56 7.40 19.39
CA SER A 300 12.00 6.33 20.29
C SER A 300 10.82 5.48 20.73
N ILE A 301 11.01 4.18 20.74
CA ILE A 301 10.07 3.22 21.30
C ILE A 301 10.74 2.37 22.36
N THR A 302 9.97 1.93 23.33
CA THR A 302 10.41 0.94 24.31
C THR A 302 9.59 -0.33 24.11
N PHE A 303 10.27 -1.47 24.01
CA PHE A 303 9.60 -2.74 23.76
C PHE A 303 10.22 -3.90 24.55
N ASP A 304 9.44 -4.99 24.67
CA ASP A 304 9.89 -6.29 25.16
C ASP A 304 10.02 -7.26 24.00
N VAL A 305 11.02 -8.12 24.06
CA VAL A 305 11.19 -9.26 23.18
C VAL A 305 10.69 -10.52 23.87
N ALA A 306 9.69 -11.18 23.28
CA ALA A 306 9.19 -12.44 23.85
C ALA A 306 10.26 -13.54 23.83
N GLU A 307 10.18 -14.48 24.77
CA GLU A 307 11.11 -15.64 24.78
C GLU A 307 10.95 -16.54 23.55
N ALA A 308 9.76 -16.55 22.94
CA ALA A 308 9.46 -17.28 21.71
C ALA A 308 9.49 -16.40 20.45
N ALA A 309 10.08 -15.19 20.52
CA ALA A 309 10.20 -14.33 19.34
C ALA A 309 10.99 -15.04 18.23
N PRO A 310 10.56 -14.95 16.95
CA PRO A 310 11.30 -15.53 15.84
C PRO A 310 12.75 -15.02 15.79
N LEU A 311 13.69 -15.92 15.59
CA LEU A 311 15.10 -15.56 15.43
C LEU A 311 15.38 -15.02 14.04
N GLY A 312 16.33 -14.09 13.92
CA GLY A 312 16.77 -13.52 12.65
C GLY A 312 16.43 -12.06 12.49
N MET A 313 16.42 -11.60 11.25
CA MET A 313 16.20 -10.19 10.91
C MET A 313 14.70 -9.86 10.90
N HIS A 314 14.34 -8.78 11.56
CA HIS A 314 12.97 -8.25 11.61
C HIS A 314 12.87 -6.96 10.83
N THR A 315 11.72 -6.77 10.18
CA THR A 315 11.39 -5.57 9.40
C THR A 315 10.64 -4.57 10.27
N LEU A 316 11.07 -3.31 10.26
CA LEU A 316 10.34 -2.20 10.84
C LEU A 316 9.35 -1.64 9.81
N THR A 317 8.10 -1.52 10.21
CA THR A 317 7.07 -0.78 9.47
C THR A 317 6.52 0.34 10.34
N VAL A 318 6.37 1.51 9.74
CA VAL A 318 5.82 2.70 10.38
C VAL A 318 4.70 3.22 9.50
N VAL A 319 3.52 3.43 10.06
CA VAL A 319 2.35 3.96 9.36
C VAL A 319 1.86 5.19 10.11
N ASN A 320 1.92 6.33 9.50
CA ASN A 320 1.37 7.57 10.05
C ASN A 320 -0.17 7.59 9.98
N PRO A 321 -0.86 8.43 10.75
CA PRO A 321 -2.32 8.59 10.68
C PRO A 321 -2.85 9.05 9.31
N ASP A 322 -1.99 9.62 8.46
CA ASP A 322 -2.27 10.02 7.08
C ASP A 322 -1.97 8.91 6.06
N ASP A 323 -1.78 7.68 6.53
CA ASP A 323 -1.45 6.49 5.74
C ASP A 323 -0.10 6.57 4.98
N ILE A 324 0.77 7.52 5.30
CA ILE A 324 2.15 7.53 4.79
C ILE A 324 2.96 6.45 5.49
N VAL A 325 3.70 5.67 4.71
CA VAL A 325 4.39 4.46 5.17
C VAL A 325 5.90 4.63 5.12
N GLY A 326 6.56 4.10 6.14
CA GLY A 326 8.01 3.85 6.13
C GLY A 326 8.29 2.37 6.37
N ILE A 327 9.14 1.79 5.57
CA ILE A 327 9.54 0.37 5.70
C ILE A 327 11.06 0.30 5.73
N ARG A 328 11.61 -0.38 6.73
CA ARG A 328 13.03 -0.71 6.79
C ARG A 328 13.20 -2.21 7.01
N ARG A 329 13.72 -2.87 6.01
CA ARG A 329 14.12 -4.28 6.12
C ARG A 329 15.35 -4.40 7.02
N GLU A 330 15.48 -5.54 7.63
CA GLU A 330 16.65 -5.85 8.47
C GLU A 330 16.90 -4.76 9.55
N ALA A 331 15.81 -4.26 10.14
CA ALA A 331 15.89 -3.17 11.09
C ALA A 331 16.50 -3.60 12.42
N VAL A 332 16.17 -4.81 12.88
CA VAL A 332 16.69 -5.38 14.13
C VAL A 332 16.82 -6.89 14.00
N LYS A 333 17.89 -7.44 14.55
CA LYS A 333 18.16 -8.88 14.59
C LYS A 333 17.85 -9.43 15.97
N VAL A 334 16.97 -10.41 16.04
CA VAL A 334 16.67 -11.15 17.26
C VAL A 334 17.62 -12.34 17.38
N LEU A 335 18.40 -12.36 18.45
CA LEU A 335 19.35 -13.40 18.81
C LEU A 335 18.74 -14.36 19.86
N PRO A 336 19.23 -15.60 19.95
CA PRO A 336 18.77 -16.52 20.99
C PRO A 336 19.17 -16.02 22.37
N LYS A 337 18.34 -16.34 23.37
CA LYS A 337 18.64 -16.07 24.77
C LYS A 337 19.92 -16.82 25.15
N VAL A 338 20.92 -16.09 25.64
CA VAL A 338 22.15 -16.73 26.17
C VAL A 338 21.77 -17.49 27.43
N PRO A 339 22.03 -18.79 27.52
CA PRO A 339 21.81 -19.53 28.76
C PRO A 339 22.62 -18.87 29.89
N ALA A 340 21.98 -18.71 31.04
CA ALA A 340 22.69 -18.23 32.22
C ALA A 340 23.92 -19.14 32.46
N PRO A 341 25.11 -18.57 32.80
CA PRO A 341 26.25 -19.40 33.16
C PRO A 341 25.85 -20.35 34.28
N PRO A 342 26.25 -21.61 34.24
CA PRO A 342 25.91 -22.55 35.29
C PRO A 342 26.36 -21.97 36.63
N GLY A 343 25.42 -21.82 37.55
CA GLY A 343 25.71 -21.35 38.89
C GLY A 343 26.83 -22.18 39.51
N PRO A 344 27.61 -21.62 40.48
CA PRO A 344 28.70 -22.34 41.11
C PRO A 344 28.15 -23.65 41.65
N LYS A 345 28.78 -24.78 41.25
CA LYS A 345 28.44 -26.10 41.79
C LYS A 345 28.48 -26.05 43.29
N PRO A 346 27.47 -26.55 44.02
CA PRO A 346 27.51 -26.66 45.47
C PRO A 346 28.80 -27.41 45.87
N ALA A 347 29.59 -26.84 46.79
CA ALA A 347 30.75 -27.48 47.32
C ALA A 347 30.37 -28.85 47.91
N ALA A 348 31.08 -29.88 47.50
CA ALA A 348 30.91 -31.23 48.05
C ALA A 348 31.03 -31.22 49.56
N PRO A 349 30.18 -31.96 50.32
CA PRO A 349 30.29 -32.02 51.76
C PRO A 349 31.64 -32.58 52.19
N HIS A 350 32.35 -31.84 53.02
CA HIS A 350 33.58 -32.31 53.71
C HIS A 350 33.22 -33.52 54.55
N LEU A 351 33.77 -34.71 54.20
CA LEU A 351 33.83 -35.84 55.12
C LEU A 351 34.85 -35.51 56.22
N GLU A 352 34.39 -35.35 57.43
CA GLU A 352 35.22 -35.37 58.63
C GLU A 352 35.77 -36.77 58.82
N THR A 353 37.08 -36.97 58.65
CA THR A 353 37.78 -38.13 59.19
C THR A 353 38.65 -37.68 60.37
N GLY A 354 38.35 -38.35 61.48
CA GLY A 354 38.85 -38.10 62.80
C GLY A 354 40.37 -38.22 62.92
N THR A 355 40.82 -37.46 63.86
CA THR A 355 42.16 -37.36 64.42
C THR A 355 42.71 -38.67 65.01
N PRO A 356 44.00 -38.93 65.00
CA PRO A 356 44.67 -38.94 66.32
C PRO A 356 45.95 -38.11 66.41
N ALA A 357 46.15 -37.59 67.57
CA ALA A 357 47.24 -36.77 68.02
C ALA A 357 48.56 -37.59 68.18
N ILE A 358 49.69 -37.02 67.81
CA ILE A 358 51.03 -37.28 68.50
C ILE A 358 51.92 -36.04 68.42
N GLN A 359 52.45 -35.67 69.56
CA GLN A 359 53.30 -34.54 69.91
C GLN A 359 54.79 -34.65 69.48
N PRO A 360 55.71 -33.75 69.89
CA PRO A 360 56.48 -32.94 68.93
C PRO A 360 57.98 -33.32 68.98
N SER A 361 58.74 -32.95 67.99
CA SER A 361 60.21 -32.96 68.09
C SER A 361 60.83 -31.70 67.45
N LYS A 362 61.78 -31.18 68.25
CA LYS A 362 62.47 -29.91 68.10
C LYS A 362 63.61 -29.91 67.05
N ARG A 363 64.01 -28.71 66.71
CA ARG A 363 65.32 -28.24 66.18
C ARG A 363 65.51 -28.40 64.67
N ARG A 364 66.05 -27.43 63.94
CA ARG A 364 67.15 -26.50 64.16
C ARG A 364 67.21 -25.46 63.03
N VAL A 365 67.45 -24.25 63.40
CA VAL A 365 67.95 -23.09 62.67
C VAL A 365 69.06 -23.40 61.66
N ARG A 366 68.98 -22.76 60.48
CA ARG A 366 70.20 -22.10 59.89
C ARG A 366 69.76 -21.04 58.81
N LYS A 367 70.35 -19.88 59.01
CA LYS A 367 70.39 -18.64 58.24
C LYS A 367 71.22 -18.76 56.92
N ARG A 368 71.02 -17.72 56.15
CA ARG A 368 71.83 -17.12 55.07
C ARG A 368 71.43 -17.55 53.68
N GLY A 369 71.40 -16.64 52.73
CA GLY A 369 71.87 -15.25 52.66
C GLY A 369 71.50 -14.66 51.32
N GLU A 370 71.46 -13.37 51.33
CA GLU A 370 71.36 -12.34 50.29
C GLU A 370 72.08 -12.67 48.98
N LYS A 371 71.57 -12.17 47.86
CA LYS A 371 72.16 -11.15 46.95
C LYS A 371 71.27 -10.99 45.74
N GLU A 372 70.61 -9.84 45.58
CA GLU A 372 70.97 -8.71 44.71
C GLU A 372 71.40 -9.04 43.28
N ASN A 373 70.52 -8.50 42.47
CA ASN A 373 70.59 -7.73 41.24
C ASN A 373 71.86 -7.83 40.35
N PRO A 374 71.77 -7.39 39.11
CA PRO A 374 70.99 -6.30 38.54
C PRO A 374 69.93 -6.68 37.54
#